data_71935d0216016ff140c7ae368bd7b295
#
_entry.id   71935d0216016ff140c7ae368bd7b295
#
_cell.length_a   1.000
_cell.length_b   1.000
_cell.length_c   1.000
_cell.angle_alpha   90.00
_cell.angle_beta   90.00
_cell.angle_gamma   90.00
#
_symmetry.space_group_name_H-M   'P 1'
#
loop_
_entity.id
_entity.type
_entity.pdbx_description
1 polymer ?
#
loop_
_entity_poly.entity_id
_entity_poly.type
_entity_poly.pdbx_seq_one_letter_code
_entity_poly.pdbx_strand_id
1 'polypeptide(L)'
;YSSPALLKQWQDVVLTDDFAYGTDGGRLSGKEFGLVLALGVNEREYQAGGREGFTISELTRPYQALAKKCGMVYLPTLTVSKFDYLNDSKKKELLIAYQQYLTKDNDASLKASENWFKRQLQSLGQVGLSEDDQQLVEHLLAILEDNREQLDDLAWTLAQMEGNQFG
;
A
#
# COMPACT_ATOMS: atom_id res chain seq x y z
N TYR A 1 -3.86 22.74 -2.59
CA TYR A 1 -3.06 21.82 -3.40
C TYR A 1 -1.62 21.69 -2.88
N SER A 2 -1.42 21.85 -1.59
CA SER A 2 -0.12 21.71 -0.97
C SER A 2 -0.30 21.28 0.47
N SER A 3 0.79 20.77 1.11
CA SER A 3 0.74 20.42 2.52
C SER A 3 0.55 21.63 3.42
N PRO A 4 0.02 21.42 4.64
CA PRO A 4 -0.05 22.45 5.65
C PRO A 4 1.34 23.08 5.94
N ALA A 5 1.37 24.36 6.26
CA ALA A 5 2.62 25.08 6.56
C ALA A 5 3.44 24.40 7.66
N LEU A 6 2.76 23.89 8.70
CA LEU A 6 3.40 23.18 9.81
C LEU A 6 4.16 21.92 9.35
N LEU A 7 3.61 21.16 8.38
CA LEU A 7 4.31 19.99 7.83
C LEU A 7 5.56 20.40 7.05
N LYS A 8 5.50 21.50 6.30
CA LYS A 8 6.68 22.04 5.61
C LYS A 8 7.75 22.51 6.59
N GLN A 9 7.35 23.23 7.61
CA GLN A 9 8.27 23.65 8.67
C GLN A 9 8.93 22.45 9.38
N TRP A 10 8.15 21.40 9.64
CA TRP A 10 8.69 20.15 10.19
C TRP A 10 9.71 19.52 9.23
N GLN A 11 9.43 19.48 7.94
CA GLN A 11 10.36 18.96 6.94
C GLN A 11 11.67 19.74 6.94
N ASP A 12 11.61 21.07 6.97
CA ASP A 12 12.79 21.94 6.97
C ASP A 12 13.66 21.78 8.23
N VAL A 13 13.03 21.52 9.37
CA VAL A 13 13.74 21.35 10.65
C VAL A 13 14.32 19.95 10.82
N VAL A 14 13.61 18.91 10.35
CA VAL A 14 13.98 17.51 10.59
C VAL A 14 14.80 16.91 9.46
N LEU A 15 14.48 17.26 8.20
CA LEU A 15 15.13 16.68 7.04
C LEU A 15 16.38 17.50 6.66
N THR A 16 17.32 17.57 7.59
CA THR A 16 18.59 18.32 7.42
C THR A 16 19.64 17.53 6.65
N ASP A 17 20.67 18.23 6.20
CA ASP A 17 21.94 17.61 5.80
C ASP A 17 22.42 16.70 6.94
N ASP A 18 23.32 15.82 6.78
CA ASP A 18 23.80 14.83 7.77
C ASP A 18 22.78 13.82 8.29
N PHE A 19 21.48 14.18 8.44
CA PHE A 19 20.45 13.26 8.89
C PHE A 19 19.68 12.62 7.73
N ALA A 20 19.05 13.43 6.89
CA ALA A 20 18.17 12.95 5.84
C ALA A 20 18.91 12.65 4.53
N TYR A 21 19.94 13.40 4.23
CA TYR A 21 20.80 13.26 3.05
C TYR A 21 22.24 13.66 3.38
N GLY A 22 23.18 13.48 2.49
CA GLY A 22 24.58 13.82 2.70
C GLY A 22 25.52 12.97 1.83
N THR A 23 26.83 13.19 1.96
CA THR A 23 27.86 12.49 1.17
C THR A 23 27.95 10.99 1.49
N ASP A 24 27.67 10.61 2.73
CA ASP A 24 27.74 9.22 3.22
C ASP A 24 26.39 8.46 3.11
N GLY A 25 25.42 9.07 2.42
CA GLY A 25 24.05 8.57 2.39
C GLY A 25 23.30 8.87 3.71
N GLY A 26 22.19 9.60 3.62
CA GLY A 26 21.41 9.95 4.81
C GLY A 26 20.82 8.73 5.54
N ARG A 27 20.48 8.88 6.80
CA ARG A 27 19.87 7.81 7.64
C ARG A 27 18.51 7.33 7.14
N LEU A 28 17.92 8.02 6.17
CA LEU A 28 16.67 7.68 5.52
C LEU A 28 16.86 6.83 4.26
N SER A 29 18.07 6.60 3.80
CA SER A 29 18.36 5.80 2.61
C SER A 29 17.76 4.40 2.71
N GLY A 30 17.06 3.97 1.66
CA GLY A 30 16.37 2.67 1.59
C GLY A 30 15.08 2.57 2.39
N LYS A 31 14.70 3.59 3.17
CA LYS A 31 13.40 3.62 3.87
C LYS A 31 12.27 3.93 2.89
N GLU A 32 11.10 3.38 3.15
CA GLU A 32 9.91 3.67 2.36
C GLU A 32 9.29 5.00 2.80
N PHE A 33 8.85 5.78 1.81
CA PHE A 33 8.15 7.04 2.02
C PHE A 33 6.81 7.01 1.29
N GLY A 34 5.73 7.06 2.04
CA GLY A 34 4.38 7.04 1.51
C GLY A 34 3.58 8.29 1.87
N LEU A 35 2.63 8.62 1.01
CA LEU A 35 1.66 9.68 1.24
C LEU A 35 0.25 9.12 1.31
N VAL A 36 -0.51 9.62 2.29
CA VAL A 36 -1.96 9.42 2.37
C VAL A 36 -2.63 10.78 2.17
N LEU A 37 -3.44 10.91 1.12
CA LEU A 37 -4.07 12.17 0.74
C LEU A 37 -5.58 12.09 0.91
N ALA A 38 -6.13 12.97 1.75
CA ALA A 38 -7.56 13.21 1.81
C ALA A 38 -7.98 14.16 0.68
N LEU A 39 -8.93 13.73 -0.15
CA LEU A 39 -9.42 14.46 -1.31
C LEU A 39 -10.88 14.87 -1.12
N GLY A 40 -11.21 16.14 -1.37
CA GLY A 40 -12.58 16.66 -1.31
C GLY A 40 -13.45 16.22 -2.49
N VAL A 41 -12.84 15.75 -3.58
CA VAL A 41 -13.51 15.23 -4.79
C VAL A 41 -13.02 13.81 -5.09
N ASN A 42 -13.63 13.15 -6.08
CA ASN A 42 -13.15 11.82 -6.49
C ASN A 42 -11.76 11.91 -7.11
N GLU A 43 -10.94 10.90 -6.90
CA GLU A 43 -9.58 10.82 -7.45
C GLU A 43 -9.56 10.99 -8.97
N ARG A 44 -10.55 10.43 -9.69
CA ARG A 44 -10.69 10.57 -11.15
C ARG A 44 -10.76 12.01 -11.65
N GLU A 45 -11.06 12.97 -10.77
CA GLU A 45 -11.08 14.40 -11.13
C GLU A 45 -9.65 14.99 -11.20
N TYR A 46 -8.65 14.27 -10.64
CA TYR A 46 -7.24 14.63 -10.65
C TYR A 46 -6.52 14.01 -11.86
N GLN A 47 -6.89 14.48 -13.04
CA GLN A 47 -6.27 14.08 -14.31
C GLN A 47 -6.42 15.20 -15.35
N ALA A 48 -5.68 15.08 -16.45
CA ALA A 48 -5.86 15.98 -17.60
C ALA A 48 -7.31 15.87 -18.13
N GLY A 49 -8.00 16.98 -18.24
CA GLY A 49 -9.43 17.04 -18.61
C GLY A 49 -10.40 16.75 -17.47
N GLY A 50 -9.95 16.36 -16.29
CA GLY A 50 -10.76 16.31 -15.08
C GLY A 50 -10.95 17.69 -14.47
N ARG A 51 -11.84 17.79 -13.46
CA ARG A 51 -12.19 19.07 -12.81
C ARG A 51 -10.99 19.80 -12.23
N GLU A 52 -10.04 19.07 -11.63
CA GLU A 52 -8.87 19.64 -10.97
C GLU A 52 -7.73 19.96 -11.97
N GLY A 53 -7.74 19.35 -13.15
CA GLY A 53 -6.84 19.64 -14.25
C GLY A 53 -5.38 19.16 -14.07
N PHE A 54 -5.04 18.63 -12.90
CA PHE A 54 -3.73 18.11 -12.55
C PHE A 54 -3.83 16.69 -11.98
N THR A 55 -2.82 15.90 -12.22
CA THR A 55 -2.73 14.55 -11.63
C THR A 55 -2.23 14.62 -10.18
N ILE A 56 -2.56 13.60 -9.38
CA ILE A 56 -2.00 13.45 -8.04
C ILE A 56 -0.46 13.42 -8.09
N SER A 57 0.11 12.75 -9.11
CA SER A 57 1.56 12.67 -9.28
C SER A 57 2.20 14.04 -9.52
N GLU A 58 1.57 14.92 -10.28
CA GLU A 58 2.06 16.29 -10.49
C GLU A 58 1.99 17.12 -9.20
N LEU A 59 0.89 17.02 -8.46
CA LEU A 59 0.70 17.75 -7.20
C LEU A 59 1.64 17.26 -6.07
N THR A 60 2.06 16.00 -6.12
CA THR A 60 2.97 15.40 -5.13
C THR A 60 4.44 15.41 -5.55
N ARG A 61 4.79 16.03 -6.67
CA ARG A 61 6.16 16.11 -7.18
C ARG A 61 7.20 16.57 -6.14
N PRO A 62 6.93 17.57 -5.28
CA PRO A 62 7.88 17.96 -4.24
C PRO A 62 8.26 16.83 -3.29
N TYR A 63 7.31 15.96 -2.93
CA TYR A 63 7.55 14.80 -2.05
C TYR A 63 8.32 13.68 -2.75
N GLN A 64 8.05 13.47 -4.04
CA GLN A 64 8.81 12.55 -4.87
C GLN A 64 10.28 12.99 -4.95
N ALA A 65 10.51 14.29 -5.17
CA ALA A 65 11.83 14.88 -5.21
C ALA A 65 12.56 14.76 -3.86
N LEU A 66 11.85 15.00 -2.76
CA LEU A 66 12.36 14.85 -1.39
C LEU A 66 12.78 13.40 -1.12
N ALA A 67 11.89 12.43 -1.41
CA ALA A 67 12.21 11.01 -1.25
C ALA A 67 13.46 10.62 -2.04
N LYS A 68 13.53 11.05 -3.31
CA LYS A 68 14.71 10.80 -4.16
C LYS A 68 15.98 11.43 -3.59
N LYS A 69 15.91 12.67 -3.07
CA LYS A 69 17.07 13.35 -2.47
C LYS A 69 17.57 12.62 -1.23
N CYS A 70 16.66 12.08 -0.42
CA CYS A 70 16.99 11.33 0.80
C CYS A 70 17.30 9.84 0.55
N GLY A 71 17.33 9.37 -0.70
CA GLY A 71 17.54 7.96 -1.02
C GLY A 71 16.41 7.02 -0.58
N MET A 72 15.22 7.57 -0.31
CA MET A 72 14.03 6.79 0.08
C MET A 72 13.33 6.18 -1.13
N VAL A 73 12.62 5.08 -0.91
CA VAL A 73 11.71 4.45 -1.87
C VAL A 73 10.36 5.14 -1.77
N TYR A 74 9.96 5.89 -2.82
CA TYR A 74 8.65 6.54 -2.85
C TYR A 74 7.57 5.52 -3.19
N LEU A 75 6.61 5.33 -2.28
CA LEU A 75 5.48 4.43 -2.47
C LEU A 75 4.36 5.08 -3.31
N PRO A 76 3.52 4.28 -4.00
CA PRO A 76 2.29 4.78 -4.60
C PRO A 76 1.46 5.54 -3.55
N THR A 77 0.92 6.69 -3.92
CA THR A 77 0.12 7.51 -3.01
C THR A 77 -1.22 6.83 -2.71
N LEU A 78 -1.57 6.69 -1.43
CA LEU A 78 -2.91 6.25 -1.02
C LEU A 78 -3.86 7.45 -0.98
N THR A 79 -4.92 7.43 -1.78
CA THR A 79 -5.91 8.49 -1.83
C THR A 79 -7.17 8.11 -1.07
N VAL A 80 -7.72 9.05 -0.33
CA VAL A 80 -8.98 8.93 0.41
C VAL A 80 -9.96 9.98 -0.09
N SER A 81 -10.81 9.59 -1.05
CA SER A 81 -11.79 10.48 -1.65
C SER A 81 -13.04 10.63 -0.78
N LYS A 82 -13.46 11.88 -0.50
CA LYS A 82 -14.74 12.20 0.14
C LYS A 82 -15.02 11.40 1.41
N PHE A 83 -14.07 11.33 2.33
CA PHE A 83 -14.16 10.50 3.54
C PHE A 83 -15.48 10.65 4.31
N ASP A 84 -15.97 11.90 4.47
CA ASP A 84 -17.18 12.19 5.24
C ASP A 84 -18.45 11.61 4.60
N TYR A 85 -18.41 11.28 3.31
CA TYR A 85 -19.53 10.70 2.56
C TYR A 85 -19.43 9.18 2.40
N LEU A 86 -18.41 8.55 2.97
CA LEU A 86 -18.26 7.10 2.93
C LEU A 86 -19.23 6.43 3.93
N ASN A 87 -19.90 5.38 3.47
CA ASN A 87 -20.66 4.50 4.37
C ASN A 87 -19.70 3.59 5.17
N ASP A 88 -20.24 2.88 6.17
CA ASP A 88 -19.43 2.07 7.08
C ASP A 88 -18.68 0.93 6.36
N SER A 89 -19.28 0.33 5.32
CA SER A 89 -18.57 -0.69 4.52
C SER A 89 -17.34 -0.11 3.84
N LYS A 90 -17.48 1.05 3.22
CA LYS A 90 -16.35 1.74 2.55
C LYS A 90 -15.28 2.22 3.53
N LYS A 91 -15.68 2.62 4.74
CA LYS A 91 -14.72 2.95 5.81
C LYS A 91 -13.93 1.72 6.27
N LYS A 92 -14.59 0.55 6.37
CA LYS A 92 -13.92 -0.71 6.68
C LYS A 92 -12.92 -1.12 5.58
N GLU A 93 -13.34 -1.05 4.32
CA GLU A 93 -12.45 -1.29 3.17
C GLU A 93 -11.24 -0.36 3.19
N LEU A 94 -11.46 0.92 3.46
CA LEU A 94 -10.40 1.92 3.58
C LEU A 94 -9.44 1.60 4.73
N LEU A 95 -9.95 1.16 5.88
CA LEU A 95 -9.11 0.76 7.01
C LEU A 95 -8.19 -0.41 6.64
N ILE A 96 -8.72 -1.41 5.95
CA ILE A 96 -7.94 -2.55 5.44
C ILE A 96 -6.89 -2.07 4.44
N ALA A 97 -7.27 -1.22 3.48
CA ALA A 97 -6.34 -0.65 2.50
C ALA A 97 -5.21 0.16 3.18
N TYR A 98 -5.53 0.93 4.22
CA TYR A 98 -4.55 1.68 4.99
C TYR A 98 -3.62 0.76 5.79
N GLN A 99 -4.13 -0.30 6.41
CA GLN A 99 -3.31 -1.30 7.08
C GLN A 99 -2.37 -2.02 6.09
N GLN A 100 -2.87 -2.40 4.91
CA GLN A 100 -2.04 -2.96 3.85
C GLN A 100 -0.95 -1.99 3.40
N TYR A 101 -1.30 -0.72 3.23
CA TYR A 101 -0.35 0.32 2.84
C TYR A 101 0.82 0.47 3.83
N LEU A 102 0.56 0.29 5.13
CA LEU A 102 1.57 0.41 6.18
C LEU A 102 2.38 -0.87 6.44
N THR A 103 1.81 -2.04 6.16
CA THR A 103 2.36 -3.31 6.70
C THR A 103 2.53 -4.42 5.65
N LYS A 104 2.01 -4.22 4.43
CA LYS A 104 2.22 -5.16 3.33
C LYS A 104 3.55 -4.82 2.64
N ASP A 105 4.31 -5.86 2.30
CA ASP A 105 5.49 -5.71 1.46
C ASP A 105 5.12 -4.98 0.15
N ASN A 106 6.02 -4.13 -0.37
CA ASN A 106 5.79 -3.37 -1.60
C ASN A 106 5.84 -4.27 -2.84
N ASP A 107 5.00 -5.28 -2.82
CA ASP A 107 4.76 -6.23 -3.90
C ASP A 107 3.27 -6.22 -4.24
N ALA A 108 2.95 -5.89 -5.51
CA ALA A 108 1.58 -5.83 -6.02
C ALA A 108 1.00 -7.21 -6.36
N SER A 109 1.76 -8.30 -6.17
CA SER A 109 1.30 -9.65 -6.50
C SER A 109 0.12 -10.09 -5.63
N LEU A 110 -0.70 -10.97 -6.19
CA LEU A 110 -1.77 -11.64 -5.45
C LEU A 110 -1.19 -12.42 -4.25
N LYS A 111 -0.05 -13.11 -4.45
CA LYS A 111 0.64 -13.88 -3.41
C LYS A 111 1.05 -13.03 -2.21
N ALA A 112 1.55 -11.82 -2.44
CA ALA A 112 1.88 -10.88 -1.36
C ALA A 112 0.63 -10.44 -0.58
N SER A 113 -0.48 -10.23 -1.27
CA SER A 113 -1.76 -9.89 -0.64
C SER A 113 -2.32 -11.05 0.19
N GLU A 114 -2.30 -12.27 -0.33
CA GLU A 114 -2.71 -13.48 0.40
C GLU A 114 -1.85 -13.71 1.65
N ASN A 115 -0.52 -13.58 1.53
CA ASN A 115 0.39 -13.73 2.65
C ASN A 115 0.13 -12.66 3.73
N TRP A 116 -0.21 -11.43 3.32
CA TRP A 116 -0.60 -10.39 4.25
C TRP A 116 -1.88 -10.78 5.00
N PHE A 117 -2.94 -11.24 4.31
CA PHE A 117 -4.18 -11.68 4.95
C PHE A 117 -3.97 -12.88 5.87
N LYS A 118 -3.17 -13.85 5.47
CA LYS A 118 -2.80 -15.00 6.34
C LYS A 118 -2.17 -14.53 7.64
N ARG A 119 -1.19 -13.61 7.58
CA ARG A 119 -0.57 -13.04 8.79
C ARG A 119 -1.58 -12.32 9.68
N GLN A 120 -2.52 -11.55 9.10
CA GLN A 120 -3.55 -10.87 9.88
C GLN A 120 -4.49 -11.88 10.58
N LEU A 121 -4.97 -12.89 9.87
CA LEU A 121 -5.82 -13.96 10.44
C LEU A 121 -5.10 -14.72 11.56
N GLN A 122 -3.84 -15.08 11.37
CA GLN A 122 -3.03 -15.74 12.40
C GLN A 122 -2.84 -14.84 13.65
N SER A 123 -2.64 -13.56 13.45
CA SER A 123 -2.55 -12.58 14.55
C SER A 123 -3.87 -12.46 15.32
N LEU A 124 -5.02 -12.50 14.65
CA LEU A 124 -6.33 -12.50 15.29
C LEU A 124 -6.55 -13.76 16.14
N GLY A 125 -6.08 -14.92 15.69
CA GLY A 125 -6.15 -16.17 16.46
C GLY A 125 -5.39 -16.14 17.81
N GLN A 126 -4.47 -15.18 18.00
CA GLN A 126 -3.74 -14.99 19.26
C GLN A 126 -4.46 -14.08 20.27
N VAL A 127 -5.51 -13.39 19.84
CA VAL A 127 -6.30 -12.48 20.68
C VAL A 127 -7.57 -13.22 21.06
N GLY A 128 -7.74 -13.68 22.27
CA GLY A 128 -8.87 -14.41 22.84
C GLY A 128 -10.22 -14.24 22.12
N LEU A 129 -10.37 -14.91 20.99
CA LEU A 129 -11.58 -14.95 20.19
C LEU A 129 -12.59 -15.91 20.80
N SER A 130 -13.88 -15.74 20.45
CA SER A 130 -14.89 -16.78 20.72
C SER A 130 -14.57 -18.07 19.96
N GLU A 131 -15.10 -19.21 20.39
CA GLU A 131 -14.92 -20.48 19.69
C GLU A 131 -15.40 -20.44 18.24
N ASP A 132 -16.53 -19.78 17.99
CA ASP A 132 -17.11 -19.61 16.63
C ASP A 132 -16.17 -18.77 15.73
N ASP A 133 -15.59 -17.69 16.28
CA ASP A 133 -14.66 -16.85 15.53
C ASP A 133 -13.32 -17.57 15.27
N GLN A 134 -12.85 -18.39 16.20
CA GLN A 134 -11.67 -19.23 15.98
C GLN A 134 -11.89 -20.21 14.83
N GLN A 135 -13.02 -20.93 14.83
CA GLN A 135 -13.36 -21.84 13.74
C GLN A 135 -13.47 -21.12 12.40
N LEU A 136 -14.03 -19.90 12.37
CA LEU A 136 -14.11 -19.09 11.17
C LEU A 136 -12.70 -18.71 10.66
N VAL A 137 -11.79 -18.29 11.54
CA VAL A 137 -10.40 -17.96 11.18
C VAL A 137 -9.66 -19.17 10.61
N GLU A 138 -9.77 -20.35 11.25
CA GLU A 138 -9.18 -21.59 10.77
C GLU A 138 -9.72 -21.98 9.39
N HIS A 139 -11.02 -21.87 9.20
CA HIS A 139 -11.65 -22.15 7.91
C HIS A 139 -11.18 -21.20 6.80
N LEU A 140 -11.08 -19.90 7.09
CA LEU A 140 -10.57 -18.91 6.13
C LEU A 140 -9.10 -19.17 5.77
N LEU A 141 -8.26 -19.56 6.74
CA LEU A 141 -6.87 -19.93 6.49
C LEU A 141 -6.78 -21.15 5.58
N ALA A 142 -7.60 -22.19 5.83
CA ALA A 142 -7.64 -23.38 4.99
C ALA A 142 -8.06 -23.07 3.54
N ILE A 143 -9.08 -22.23 3.35
CA ILE A 143 -9.50 -21.78 2.01
C ILE A 143 -8.37 -21.04 1.28
N LEU A 144 -7.64 -20.15 1.96
CA LEU A 144 -6.53 -19.43 1.36
C LEU A 144 -5.39 -20.35 0.94
N GLU A 145 -5.16 -21.43 1.68
CA GLU A 145 -4.15 -22.43 1.35
C GLU A 145 -4.55 -23.29 0.15
N ASP A 146 -5.76 -23.82 0.16
CA ASP A 146 -6.30 -24.61 -0.96
C ASP A 146 -6.33 -23.82 -2.27
N ASN A 147 -6.83 -22.57 -2.24
CA ASN A 147 -6.83 -21.69 -3.41
C ASN A 147 -5.41 -21.44 -3.92
N ARG A 148 -4.42 -21.30 -3.02
CA ARG A 148 -3.03 -21.10 -3.43
C ARG A 148 -2.46 -22.33 -4.12
N GLU A 149 -2.68 -23.51 -3.57
CA GLU A 149 -2.27 -24.78 -4.20
C GLU A 149 -2.86 -24.92 -5.61
N GLN A 150 -4.15 -24.65 -5.77
CA GLN A 150 -4.81 -24.72 -7.08
C GLN A 150 -4.22 -23.73 -8.09
N LEU A 151 -3.88 -22.49 -7.65
CA LEU A 151 -3.27 -21.50 -8.52
C LEU A 151 -1.82 -21.87 -8.90
N ASP A 152 -1.06 -22.42 -7.97
CA ASP A 152 0.32 -22.85 -8.23
C ASP A 152 0.33 -24.07 -9.18
N ASP A 153 -0.62 -25.02 -9.06
CA ASP A 153 -0.82 -26.15 -9.97
C ASP A 153 -1.22 -25.69 -11.39
N LEU A 154 -2.11 -24.69 -11.48
CA LEU A 154 -2.49 -24.09 -12.77
C LEU A 154 -1.30 -23.39 -13.43
N ALA A 155 -0.53 -22.62 -12.65
CA ALA A 155 0.67 -21.95 -13.17
C ALA A 155 1.70 -22.96 -13.69
N TRP A 156 1.92 -24.06 -12.95
CA TRP A 156 2.78 -25.14 -13.39
C TRP A 156 2.30 -25.80 -14.68
N THR A 157 1.00 -26.09 -14.79
CA THR A 157 0.39 -26.69 -15.98
C THR A 157 0.55 -25.79 -17.20
N LEU A 158 0.30 -24.48 -17.04
CA LEU A 158 0.47 -23.50 -18.12
C LEU A 158 1.92 -23.43 -18.59
N ALA A 159 2.88 -23.41 -17.66
CA ALA A 159 4.31 -23.40 -18.01
C ALA A 159 4.73 -24.67 -18.80
N GLN A 160 4.15 -25.83 -18.48
CA GLN A 160 4.40 -27.07 -19.26
C GLN A 160 3.82 -27.00 -20.67
N MET A 161 2.64 -26.40 -20.82
CA MET A 161 1.99 -26.24 -22.13
C MET A 161 2.77 -25.28 -23.03
N GLU A 162 3.27 -24.17 -22.49
CA GLU A 162 4.08 -23.19 -23.23
C GLU A 162 5.45 -23.80 -23.64
N GLY A 163 6.10 -24.56 -22.76
CA GLY A 163 7.37 -25.25 -23.05
C GLY A 163 7.26 -26.29 -24.18
N ASN A 164 6.09 -26.90 -24.35
CA ASN A 164 5.84 -27.89 -25.43
C ASN A 164 5.47 -27.28 -26.81
N GLN A 165 5.21 -25.96 -26.87
CA GLN A 165 4.90 -25.31 -28.16
C GLN A 165 6.15 -24.86 -28.94
N PHE A 166 7.33 -24.93 -28.35
CA PHE A 166 8.61 -24.52 -28.98
C PHE A 166 9.64 -25.65 -29.08
N GLY A 167 9.21 -26.92 -29.01
CA GLY A 167 10.03 -28.12 -29.19
C GLY A 167 9.90 -28.74 -30.58
#